data_c8942f442a797e1b9bd32e0c734606f8
#
_entry.id   c8942f442a797e1b9bd32e0c734606f8
#
_cell.length_a   1.000
_cell.length_b   1.000
_cell.length_c   1.000
_cell.angle_alpha   90.00
_cell.angle_beta   90.00
_cell.angle_gamma   90.00
#
_symmetry.space_group_name_H-M   'P 1'
#
loop_
_entity.id
_entity.type
_entity.pdbx_description
1 polymer ?
#
loop_
_entity_poly.entity_id
_entity_poly.type
_entity_poly.pdbx_seq_one_letter_code
_entity_poly.pdbx_strand_id
1 'polypeptide(L)'
;LERGMGILDDEIKKIDKVLPGEVAFKLYDTYGFPLDLTEDILKNKSLGLDHDKFHKLMKDSKELAKKNWKGSGDSSVDEIWFGIKDKIGSTEFLGYESNQAEGVILSLIKNNKQSENLKEGDEGMMILNQTPFYAESGGQVGDLGTISNGKNIFKVSDIQKKLGNLFVHYGSLKTGSIKVGDAVELKIDIERRANLKAYHSATHLLHESLRRTLGKHVMQKGSLVAPDRLRFDFSHMKPITNEELETIDKLVNDYVKNNTEVTTRIMTPKAAIEKGALAFFGEKYGEEVRVVSMGKEKEAYFSTELCGGTHVKNTGDIGKFKTVSQSSIAAGVRRVEALRD
;
A
#
# COMPACT_ATOMS: atom_id res chain seq x y z
N LEU A 1 13.69 6.65 22.18
CA LEU A 1 13.68 8.06 21.73
C LEU A 1 14.55 8.95 22.61
N GLU A 2 14.37 9.01 23.94
CA GLU A 2 15.17 9.85 24.87
C GLU A 2 16.69 9.64 24.70
N ARG A 3 17.12 8.37 24.65
CA ARG A 3 18.54 8.05 24.49
C ARG A 3 19.09 8.49 23.12
N GLY A 4 18.31 8.36 22.04
CA GLY A 4 18.68 8.84 20.70
C GLY A 4 18.78 10.35 20.64
N MET A 5 17.85 11.05 21.29
CA MET A 5 17.85 12.50 21.42
C MET A 5 19.09 13.00 22.15
N GLY A 6 19.45 12.41 23.30
CA GLY A 6 20.65 12.78 24.03
C GLY A 6 21.94 12.60 23.22
N ILE A 7 22.05 11.50 22.47
CA ILE A 7 23.20 11.25 21.58
C ILE A 7 23.24 12.29 20.45
N LEU A 8 22.09 12.60 19.81
CA LEU A 8 22.02 13.60 18.76
C LEU A 8 22.43 14.98 19.27
N ASP A 9 21.93 15.39 20.44
CA ASP A 9 22.30 16.68 21.06
C ASP A 9 23.80 16.79 21.37
N ASP A 10 24.41 15.69 21.80
CA ASP A 10 25.86 15.68 22.08
C ASP A 10 26.69 15.68 20.78
N GLU A 11 26.24 15.04 19.72
CA GLU A 11 26.93 15.08 18.42
C GLU A 11 26.76 16.44 17.72
N ILE A 12 25.60 17.07 17.84
CA ILE A 12 25.36 18.43 17.31
C ILE A 12 26.32 19.46 17.90
N LYS A 13 26.70 19.32 19.17
CA LYS A 13 27.68 20.22 19.81
C LYS A 13 29.11 20.10 19.24
N LYS A 14 29.41 19.03 18.55
CA LYS A 14 30.73 18.71 17.99
C LYS A 14 30.89 19.07 16.52
N ILE A 15 29.82 19.50 15.86
CA ILE A 15 29.81 19.79 14.42
C ILE A 15 29.54 21.28 14.16
N ASP A 16 30.12 21.81 13.09
CA ASP A 16 29.91 23.20 12.69
C ASP A 16 28.71 23.39 11.75
N LYS A 17 28.50 22.49 10.76
CA LYS A 17 27.49 22.68 9.73
C LYS A 17 26.76 21.42 9.34
N VAL A 18 27.40 20.26 9.33
CA VAL A 18 26.84 19.02 8.77
C VAL A 18 27.04 17.85 9.72
N LEU A 19 25.98 17.14 10.07
CA LEU A 19 26.03 15.92 10.85
C LEU A 19 26.58 14.78 9.95
N PRO A 20 27.62 14.04 10.39
CA PRO A 20 28.13 12.90 9.64
C PRO A 20 27.06 11.82 9.43
N GLY A 21 27.01 11.28 8.22
CA GLY A 21 26.05 10.22 7.86
C GLY A 21 26.19 8.96 8.71
N GLU A 22 27.39 8.66 9.24
CA GLU A 22 27.62 7.55 10.17
C GLU A 22 26.90 7.74 11.49
N VAL A 23 26.82 8.97 11.99
CA VAL A 23 26.11 9.28 13.24
C VAL A 23 24.61 9.11 13.04
N ALA A 24 24.08 9.66 11.96
CA ALA A 24 22.68 9.50 11.61
C ALA A 24 22.31 8.02 11.38
N PHE A 25 23.18 7.26 10.69
CA PHE A 25 22.99 5.82 10.49
C PHE A 25 22.98 5.07 11.83
N LYS A 26 23.91 5.36 12.73
CA LYS A 26 23.97 4.75 14.07
C LYS A 26 22.72 5.07 14.90
N LEU A 27 22.25 6.31 14.85
CA LEU A 27 21.00 6.74 15.50
C LEU A 27 19.81 5.92 14.98
N TYR A 28 19.71 5.77 13.68
CA TYR A 28 18.64 5.02 13.02
C TYR A 28 18.72 3.53 13.30
N ASP A 29 19.85 2.89 12.97
CA ASP A 29 20.04 1.43 12.97
C ASP A 29 20.14 0.86 14.40
N THR A 30 20.92 1.51 15.28
CA THR A 30 21.21 1.00 16.63
C THR A 30 20.22 1.47 17.69
N TYR A 31 19.76 2.70 17.57
CA TYR A 31 18.91 3.33 18.59
C TYR A 31 17.45 3.51 18.16
N GLY A 32 17.11 3.13 16.93
CA GLY A 32 15.75 3.24 16.39
C GLY A 32 15.25 4.69 16.33
N PHE A 33 16.19 5.67 16.22
CA PHE A 33 15.86 7.08 16.14
C PHE A 33 15.57 7.46 14.69
N PRO A 34 14.33 7.89 14.35
CA PRO A 34 13.93 8.14 12.97
C PRO A 34 14.79 9.18 12.26
N LEU A 35 15.10 8.96 10.97
CA LEU A 35 15.91 9.88 10.17
C LEU A 35 15.20 11.23 9.99
N ASP A 36 13.91 11.22 9.71
CA ASP A 36 13.05 12.40 9.55
C ASP A 36 13.09 13.30 10.80
N LEU A 37 13.07 12.69 11.97
CA LEU A 37 13.21 13.43 13.24
C LEU A 37 14.62 14.03 13.40
N THR A 38 15.67 13.29 12.98
CA THR A 38 17.04 13.81 12.95
C THR A 38 17.14 15.02 12.04
N GLU A 39 16.57 14.94 10.82
CA GLU A 39 16.57 16.03 9.83
C GLU A 39 15.81 17.26 10.33
N ASP A 40 14.64 17.09 10.94
CA ASP A 40 13.85 18.19 11.49
C ASP A 40 14.60 18.93 12.60
N ILE A 41 15.28 18.20 13.49
CA ILE A 41 16.09 18.81 14.56
C ILE A 41 17.27 19.57 13.99
N LEU A 42 17.99 19.00 13.02
CA LEU A 42 19.11 19.65 12.35
C LEU A 42 18.66 20.90 11.60
N LYS A 43 17.56 20.85 10.88
CA LYS A 43 16.97 21.98 10.15
C LYS A 43 16.61 23.13 11.08
N ASN A 44 16.02 22.83 12.24
CA ASN A 44 15.68 23.85 13.26
C ASN A 44 16.92 24.52 13.85
N LYS A 45 18.08 23.85 13.77
CA LYS A 45 19.39 24.39 14.23
C LYS A 45 20.24 24.94 13.07
N SER A 46 19.69 25.03 11.84
CA SER A 46 20.39 25.45 10.63
C SER A 46 21.62 24.59 10.30
N LEU A 47 21.50 23.27 10.59
CA LEU A 47 22.52 22.28 10.33
C LEU A 47 22.04 21.34 9.20
N GLY A 48 22.99 20.78 8.45
CA GLY A 48 22.75 19.79 7.40
C GLY A 48 23.06 18.37 7.86
N LEU A 49 22.76 17.41 6.97
CA LEU A 49 23.09 15.99 7.12
C LEU A 49 23.85 15.50 5.90
N ASP A 50 24.86 14.65 6.09
CA ASP A 50 25.51 13.90 5.01
C ASP A 50 24.65 12.72 4.58
N HIS A 51 23.70 13.02 3.67
CA HIS A 51 22.75 12.04 3.11
C HIS A 51 23.45 10.97 2.30
N ASP A 52 24.48 11.31 1.53
CA ASP A 52 25.18 10.36 0.65
C ASP A 52 25.81 9.25 1.46
N LYS A 53 26.49 9.63 2.54
CA LYS A 53 27.13 8.69 3.44
C LYS A 53 26.10 7.85 4.21
N PHE A 54 25.01 8.46 4.69
CA PHE A 54 23.92 7.74 5.33
C PHE A 54 23.32 6.69 4.41
N HIS A 55 22.97 7.06 3.16
CA HIS A 55 22.37 6.15 2.19
C HIS A 55 23.35 5.03 1.76
N LYS A 56 24.64 5.33 1.67
CA LYS A 56 25.65 4.32 1.41
C LYS A 56 25.70 3.27 2.53
N LEU A 57 25.74 3.70 3.79
CA LEU A 57 25.75 2.79 4.95
C LEU A 57 24.46 1.98 5.05
N MET A 58 23.30 2.57 4.75
CA MET A 58 22.02 1.86 4.66
C MET A 58 22.04 0.78 3.58
N LYS A 59 22.64 1.06 2.42
CA LYS A 59 22.79 0.10 1.33
C LYS A 59 23.73 -1.04 1.73
N ASP A 60 24.89 -0.70 2.29
CA ASP A 60 25.90 -1.66 2.74
C ASP A 60 25.33 -2.59 3.84
N SER A 61 24.58 -2.04 4.79
CA SER A 61 23.89 -2.81 5.85
C SER A 61 22.83 -3.76 5.26
N LYS A 62 22.03 -3.31 4.27
CA LYS A 62 21.08 -4.17 3.55
C LYS A 62 21.77 -5.29 2.76
N GLU A 63 22.89 -5.00 2.11
CA GLU A 63 23.67 -6.01 1.37
C GLU A 63 24.32 -7.02 2.31
N LEU A 64 24.83 -6.57 3.46
CA LEU A 64 25.38 -7.44 4.50
C LEU A 64 24.30 -8.34 5.12
N ALA A 65 23.11 -7.77 5.39
CA ALA A 65 21.95 -8.53 5.85
C ALA A 65 21.52 -9.59 4.83
N LYS A 66 21.53 -9.26 3.52
CA LYS A 66 21.27 -10.23 2.44
C LYS A 66 22.34 -11.33 2.37
N LYS A 67 23.62 -11.02 2.55
CA LYS A 67 24.71 -12.01 2.56
C LYS A 67 24.69 -12.92 3.78
N ASN A 68 24.28 -12.39 4.94
CA ASN A 68 24.22 -13.14 6.19
C ASN A 68 22.91 -13.90 6.36
N TRP A 69 21.89 -13.58 5.60
CA TRP A 69 20.64 -14.31 5.58
C TRP A 69 20.83 -15.60 4.76
N LYS A 70 21.26 -16.64 5.44
CA LYS A 70 21.14 -18.03 4.97
C LYS A 70 19.67 -18.40 5.05
N GLY A 71 18.89 -17.83 4.11
CA GLY A 71 17.46 -17.83 4.13
C GLY A 71 16.84 -19.16 3.83
N SER A 72 15.68 -19.29 4.29
CA SER A 72 14.57 -20.06 3.76
C SER A 72 14.38 -19.77 2.25
N GLY A 73 14.76 -20.66 1.36
CA GLY A 73 14.18 -20.99 0.06
C GLY A 73 13.85 -19.90 -0.99
N ASP A 74 13.95 -18.62 -0.67
CA ASP A 74 13.40 -17.53 -1.51
C ASP A 74 14.29 -17.04 -2.65
N SER A 75 15.60 -17.30 -2.64
CA SER A 75 16.47 -16.83 -3.71
C SER A 75 16.23 -17.54 -5.06
N SER A 76 15.84 -18.79 -5.04
CA SER A 76 15.47 -19.55 -6.25
C SER A 76 14.11 -19.15 -6.82
N VAL A 77 13.22 -18.61 -5.99
CA VAL A 77 11.89 -18.14 -6.38
C VAL A 77 12.02 -16.81 -7.12
N ASP A 78 12.92 -15.93 -6.68
CA ASP A 78 13.14 -14.63 -7.34
C ASP A 78 13.70 -14.79 -8.76
N GLU A 79 14.58 -15.75 -9.01
CA GLU A 79 15.13 -16.04 -10.35
C GLU A 79 14.04 -16.47 -11.36
N ILE A 80 13.02 -17.22 -10.91
CA ILE A 80 11.89 -17.63 -11.77
C ILE A 80 11.14 -16.39 -12.27
N TRP A 81 10.88 -15.41 -11.41
CA TRP A 81 10.13 -14.20 -11.76
C TRP A 81 10.87 -13.33 -12.78
N PHE A 82 12.20 -13.20 -12.66
CA PHE A 82 13.02 -12.50 -13.66
C PHE A 82 12.93 -13.18 -15.00
N GLY A 83 13.13 -14.50 -15.05
CA GLY A 83 13.06 -15.27 -16.31
C GLY A 83 11.65 -15.25 -16.95
N ILE A 84 10.60 -15.21 -16.15
CA ILE A 84 9.22 -15.05 -16.65
C ILE A 84 9.03 -13.63 -17.19
N LYS A 85 9.39 -12.61 -16.42
CA LYS A 85 9.18 -11.21 -16.83
C LYS A 85 9.92 -10.85 -18.12
N ASP A 86 11.14 -11.35 -18.29
CA ASP A 86 11.92 -11.14 -19.52
C ASP A 86 11.24 -11.73 -20.76
N LYS A 87 10.52 -12.85 -20.61
CA LYS A 87 9.82 -13.53 -21.71
C LYS A 87 8.45 -12.93 -22.04
N ILE A 88 7.70 -12.54 -21.02
CA ILE A 88 6.27 -12.21 -21.18
C ILE A 88 5.94 -10.72 -20.91
N GLY A 89 6.89 -9.95 -20.38
CA GLY A 89 6.69 -8.54 -20.07
C GLY A 89 5.83 -8.33 -18.80
N SER A 90 4.95 -7.32 -18.86
CA SER A 90 4.09 -6.89 -17.77
C SER A 90 2.67 -7.41 -17.96
N THR A 91 1.95 -7.62 -16.85
CA THR A 91 0.50 -7.83 -16.88
C THR A 91 -0.23 -6.49 -16.96
N GLU A 92 -1.16 -6.32 -17.90
CA GLU A 92 -2.03 -5.15 -17.95
C GLU A 92 -3.12 -5.24 -16.88
N PHE A 93 -3.28 -4.18 -16.06
CA PHE A 93 -4.30 -4.13 -15.03
C PHE A 93 -5.56 -3.39 -15.50
N LEU A 94 -6.67 -4.11 -15.63
CA LEU A 94 -7.97 -3.61 -16.08
C LEU A 94 -8.96 -3.31 -14.94
N GLY A 95 -8.59 -3.63 -13.69
CA GLY A 95 -9.50 -3.68 -12.54
C GLY A 95 -9.95 -2.33 -11.99
N TYR A 96 -9.52 -1.20 -12.56
CA TYR A 96 -10.12 0.10 -12.25
C TYR A 96 -11.48 0.26 -12.93
N GLU A 97 -11.63 -0.25 -14.16
CA GLU A 97 -12.81 -0.07 -15.01
C GLU A 97 -13.69 -1.33 -15.07
N SER A 98 -13.10 -2.52 -14.96
CA SER A 98 -13.82 -3.77 -15.16
C SER A 98 -13.68 -4.74 -13.98
N ASN A 99 -14.77 -5.47 -13.71
CA ASN A 99 -14.80 -6.57 -12.75
C ASN A 99 -14.59 -7.95 -13.42
N GLN A 100 -14.50 -7.97 -14.74
CA GLN A 100 -14.26 -9.16 -15.55
C GLN A 100 -13.41 -8.82 -16.77
N ALA A 101 -12.68 -9.79 -17.28
CA ALA A 101 -11.90 -9.66 -18.50
C ALA A 101 -11.71 -11.03 -19.16
N GLU A 102 -11.32 -11.03 -20.43
CA GLU A 102 -10.71 -12.18 -21.07
C GLU A 102 -9.19 -12.03 -20.97
N GLY A 103 -8.48 -13.15 -20.99
CA GLY A 103 -7.02 -13.14 -20.95
C GLY A 103 -6.43 -14.42 -21.51
N VAL A 104 -5.12 -14.41 -21.71
CA VAL A 104 -4.34 -15.57 -22.16
C VAL A 104 -3.36 -15.96 -21.06
N ILE A 105 -3.29 -17.25 -20.74
CA ILE A 105 -2.33 -17.79 -19.78
C ILE A 105 -0.92 -17.74 -20.40
N LEU A 106 -0.05 -16.92 -19.84
CA LEU A 106 1.32 -16.76 -20.30
C LEU A 106 2.32 -17.64 -19.55
N SER A 107 2.04 -17.96 -18.28
CA SER A 107 2.87 -18.87 -17.49
C SER A 107 2.06 -19.52 -16.37
N LEU A 108 2.39 -20.78 -16.10
CA LEU A 108 1.89 -21.55 -14.97
C LEU A 108 3.06 -21.98 -14.10
N ILE A 109 2.88 -21.94 -12.77
CA ILE A 109 3.86 -22.39 -11.80
C ILE A 109 3.21 -23.40 -10.85
N LYS A 110 3.86 -24.55 -10.67
CA LYS A 110 3.48 -25.60 -9.75
C LYS A 110 4.71 -26.03 -8.96
N ASN A 111 4.60 -26.14 -7.64
CA ASN A 111 5.73 -26.53 -6.77
C ASN A 111 7.00 -25.66 -7.01
N ASN A 112 6.82 -24.34 -7.15
CA ASN A 112 7.87 -23.35 -7.42
C ASN A 112 8.68 -23.63 -8.72
N LYS A 113 8.08 -24.32 -9.69
CA LYS A 113 8.65 -24.55 -11.02
C LYS A 113 7.66 -24.20 -12.11
N GLN A 114 8.14 -23.69 -13.24
CA GLN A 114 7.28 -23.52 -14.41
C GLN A 114 6.69 -24.86 -14.85
N SER A 115 5.44 -24.85 -15.23
CA SER A 115 4.66 -26.00 -15.70
C SER A 115 3.90 -25.65 -16.97
N GLU A 116 3.79 -26.57 -17.89
CA GLU A 116 2.98 -26.39 -19.12
C GLU A 116 1.47 -26.47 -18.85
N ASN A 117 1.07 -27.15 -17.78
CA ASN A 117 -0.35 -27.34 -17.45
C ASN A 117 -0.59 -27.49 -15.93
N LEU A 118 -1.84 -27.27 -15.52
CA LEU A 118 -2.39 -27.67 -14.24
C LEU A 118 -3.56 -28.62 -14.47
N LYS A 119 -3.74 -29.58 -13.56
CA LYS A 119 -4.83 -30.57 -13.56
C LYS A 119 -5.71 -30.36 -12.33
N GLU A 120 -6.90 -30.92 -12.36
CA GLU A 120 -7.83 -30.91 -11.25
C GLU A 120 -7.16 -31.32 -9.92
N GLY A 121 -7.38 -30.51 -8.88
CA GLY A 121 -6.76 -30.65 -7.57
C GLY A 121 -5.40 -29.96 -7.42
N ASP A 122 -4.76 -29.52 -8.49
CA ASP A 122 -3.47 -28.85 -8.41
C ASP A 122 -3.60 -27.46 -7.77
N GLU A 123 -2.72 -27.16 -6.86
CA GLU A 123 -2.40 -25.79 -6.42
C GLU A 123 -1.29 -25.22 -7.28
N GLY A 124 -1.41 -23.94 -7.63
CA GLY A 124 -0.42 -23.29 -8.49
C GLY A 124 -0.60 -21.79 -8.59
N MET A 125 0.24 -21.21 -9.43
CA MET A 125 0.21 -19.78 -9.73
C MET A 125 0.05 -19.61 -11.23
N MET A 126 -0.72 -18.59 -11.61
CA MET A 126 -1.02 -18.26 -12.99
C MET A 126 -0.67 -16.80 -13.28
N ILE A 127 -0.03 -16.57 -14.43
CA ILE A 127 0.28 -15.25 -14.94
C ILE A 127 -0.37 -15.10 -16.29
N LEU A 128 -1.06 -13.97 -16.48
CA LEU A 128 -1.81 -13.64 -17.68
C LEU A 128 -1.30 -12.35 -18.31
N ASN A 129 -1.63 -12.12 -19.59
CA ASN A 129 -1.33 -10.89 -20.29
C ASN A 129 -2.06 -9.67 -19.65
N GLN A 130 -3.26 -9.87 -19.13
CA GLN A 130 -4.09 -8.84 -18.52
C GLN A 130 -4.97 -9.42 -17.41
N THR A 131 -5.42 -8.56 -16.48
CA THR A 131 -6.23 -9.00 -15.35
C THR A 131 -7.11 -7.88 -14.77
N PRO A 132 -8.36 -8.18 -14.33
CA PRO A 132 -9.16 -7.27 -13.52
C PRO A 132 -8.87 -7.41 -12.02
N PHE A 133 -8.09 -8.41 -11.61
CA PHE A 133 -7.79 -8.70 -10.21
C PHE A 133 -6.78 -7.71 -9.64
N TYR A 134 -7.16 -7.00 -8.58
CA TYR A 134 -6.26 -6.15 -7.82
C TYR A 134 -5.31 -7.00 -6.99
N ALA A 135 -4.02 -6.78 -7.14
CA ALA A 135 -3.00 -7.41 -6.31
C ALA A 135 -2.79 -6.61 -5.02
N GLU A 136 -2.57 -7.30 -3.91
CA GLU A 136 -2.31 -6.67 -2.61
C GLU A 136 -1.24 -5.57 -2.73
N SER A 137 -1.63 -4.35 -2.36
CA SER A 137 -0.77 -3.17 -2.42
C SER A 137 -1.40 -2.02 -1.63
N GLY A 138 -0.56 -1.13 -1.07
CA GLY A 138 -1.02 0.08 -0.38
C GLY A 138 -1.95 -0.17 0.80
N GLY A 139 -1.83 -1.34 1.45
CA GLY A 139 -2.69 -1.77 2.56
C GLY A 139 -4.01 -2.40 2.13
N GLN A 140 -4.42 -2.34 0.84
CA GLN A 140 -5.59 -3.05 0.35
C GLN A 140 -5.22 -4.49 0.02
N VAL A 141 -5.95 -5.45 0.60
CA VAL A 141 -5.77 -6.88 0.29
C VAL A 141 -6.20 -7.20 -1.14
N GLY A 142 -5.66 -8.29 -1.70
CA GLY A 142 -5.96 -8.75 -3.03
C GLY A 142 -7.40 -9.22 -3.22
N ASP A 143 -7.82 -9.25 -4.48
CA ASP A 143 -9.10 -9.81 -4.86
C ASP A 143 -9.11 -11.33 -4.82
N LEU A 144 -10.30 -11.86 -4.75
CA LEU A 144 -10.61 -13.27 -4.96
C LEU A 144 -11.53 -13.41 -6.17
N GLY A 145 -11.68 -14.64 -6.68
CA GLY A 145 -12.57 -14.89 -7.79
C GLY A 145 -12.24 -16.17 -8.52
N THR A 146 -12.55 -16.21 -9.82
CA THR A 146 -12.35 -17.38 -10.68
C THR A 146 -11.72 -17.00 -12.02
N ILE A 147 -10.89 -17.90 -12.52
CA ILE A 147 -10.36 -17.89 -13.89
C ILE A 147 -10.84 -19.19 -14.55
N SER A 148 -11.51 -19.09 -15.69
CA SER A 148 -12.16 -20.25 -16.29
C SER A 148 -11.99 -20.33 -17.80
N ASN A 149 -11.99 -21.56 -18.30
CA ASN A 149 -12.07 -21.89 -19.72
C ASN A 149 -13.10 -22.99 -19.88
N GLY A 150 -14.32 -22.63 -20.26
CA GLY A 150 -15.46 -23.57 -20.33
C GLY A 150 -15.75 -24.21 -18.96
N LYS A 151 -15.52 -25.53 -18.85
CA LYS A 151 -15.73 -26.28 -17.60
C LYS A 151 -14.52 -26.29 -16.66
N ASN A 152 -13.37 -25.78 -17.11
CA ASN A 152 -12.15 -25.76 -16.32
C ASN A 152 -12.18 -24.50 -15.43
N ILE A 153 -12.10 -24.67 -14.12
CA ILE A 153 -12.25 -23.58 -13.14
C ILE A 153 -11.05 -23.55 -12.21
N PHE A 154 -10.28 -22.49 -12.29
CA PHE A 154 -9.24 -22.14 -11.33
C PHE A 154 -9.80 -21.14 -10.33
N LYS A 155 -9.81 -21.52 -9.04
CA LYS A 155 -10.26 -20.63 -7.95
C LYS A 155 -9.07 -19.84 -7.42
N VAL A 156 -9.14 -18.54 -7.58
CA VAL A 156 -8.12 -17.60 -7.10
C VAL A 156 -8.29 -17.38 -5.59
N SER A 157 -7.23 -17.59 -4.84
CA SER A 157 -7.18 -17.42 -3.38
C SER A 157 -6.33 -16.23 -2.93
N ASP A 158 -5.44 -15.70 -3.77
CA ASP A 158 -4.62 -14.53 -3.51
C ASP A 158 -4.04 -13.96 -4.81
N ILE A 159 -3.70 -12.67 -4.80
CA ILE A 159 -3.05 -11.97 -5.92
C ILE A 159 -1.90 -11.15 -5.37
N GLN A 160 -0.69 -11.41 -5.87
CA GLN A 160 0.51 -10.69 -5.49
C GLN A 160 1.18 -10.03 -6.71
N LYS A 161 1.84 -8.90 -6.50
CA LYS A 161 2.73 -8.31 -7.50
C LYS A 161 4.15 -8.78 -7.30
N LYS A 162 4.79 -9.24 -8.37
CA LYS A 162 6.22 -9.51 -8.42
C LYS A 162 6.88 -8.55 -9.41
N LEU A 163 8.10 -8.13 -9.12
CA LEU A 163 8.89 -7.23 -9.96
C LEU A 163 8.12 -5.98 -10.46
N GLY A 164 7.25 -5.44 -9.61
CA GLY A 164 6.49 -4.20 -9.82
C GLY A 164 5.16 -4.37 -10.55
N ASN A 165 5.11 -5.06 -11.69
CA ASN A 165 3.93 -5.13 -12.56
C ASN A 165 3.62 -6.52 -13.13
N LEU A 166 4.19 -7.57 -12.56
CA LEU A 166 3.84 -8.95 -12.85
C LEU A 166 2.77 -9.42 -11.85
N PHE A 167 1.53 -9.58 -12.29
CA PHE A 167 0.43 -10.03 -11.44
C PHE A 167 0.39 -11.56 -11.39
N VAL A 168 0.55 -12.10 -10.19
CA VAL A 168 0.61 -13.54 -9.93
C VAL A 168 -0.65 -13.96 -9.19
N HIS A 169 -1.46 -14.79 -9.86
CA HIS A 169 -2.73 -15.31 -9.32
C HIS A 169 -2.46 -16.66 -8.66
N TYR A 170 -2.54 -16.71 -7.35
CA TYR A 170 -2.42 -17.93 -6.54
C TYR A 170 -3.77 -18.61 -6.43
N GLY A 171 -3.82 -19.94 -6.51
CA GLY A 171 -5.07 -20.65 -6.39
C GLY A 171 -4.97 -22.14 -6.64
N SER A 172 -6.11 -22.75 -6.91
CA SER A 172 -6.21 -24.19 -7.20
C SER A 172 -7.19 -24.46 -8.34
N LEU A 173 -6.83 -25.41 -9.19
CA LEU A 173 -7.72 -25.87 -10.25
C LEU A 173 -8.77 -26.81 -9.66
N LYS A 174 -10.04 -26.41 -9.70
CA LYS A 174 -11.15 -27.14 -9.10
C LYS A 174 -11.73 -28.20 -10.02
N THR A 175 -11.68 -27.95 -11.33
CA THR A 175 -12.20 -28.87 -12.33
C THR A 175 -11.35 -28.82 -13.59
N GLY A 176 -11.10 -29.97 -14.21
CA GLY A 176 -10.54 -30.12 -15.54
C GLY A 176 -9.03 -29.96 -15.67
N SER A 177 -8.59 -29.33 -16.75
CA SER A 177 -7.17 -29.07 -17.04
C SER A 177 -7.03 -27.76 -17.81
N ILE A 178 -5.99 -26.97 -17.50
CA ILE A 178 -5.61 -25.74 -18.18
C ILE A 178 -4.14 -25.77 -18.55
N LYS A 179 -3.75 -25.09 -19.62
CA LYS A 179 -2.38 -25.05 -20.12
C LYS A 179 -1.95 -23.63 -20.52
N VAL A 180 -0.66 -23.42 -20.62
CA VAL A 180 -0.09 -22.20 -21.19
C VAL A 180 -0.63 -21.99 -22.62
N GLY A 181 -1.02 -20.77 -22.94
CA GLY A 181 -1.64 -20.38 -24.20
C GLY A 181 -3.17 -20.47 -24.24
N ASP A 182 -3.82 -21.05 -23.23
CA ASP A 182 -5.28 -21.08 -23.17
C ASP A 182 -5.85 -19.67 -22.98
N ALA A 183 -6.91 -19.36 -23.74
CA ALA A 183 -7.76 -18.21 -23.49
C ALA A 183 -8.72 -18.51 -22.34
N VAL A 184 -8.87 -17.56 -21.42
CA VAL A 184 -9.64 -17.71 -20.19
C VAL A 184 -10.50 -16.48 -19.91
N GLU A 185 -11.62 -16.69 -19.22
CA GLU A 185 -12.40 -15.61 -18.58
C GLU A 185 -11.93 -15.41 -17.14
N LEU A 186 -11.78 -14.15 -16.75
CA LEU A 186 -11.43 -13.73 -15.40
C LEU A 186 -12.63 -13.03 -14.78
N LYS A 187 -13.06 -13.47 -13.60
CA LYS A 187 -14.18 -12.86 -12.85
C LYS A 187 -13.79 -12.71 -11.40
N ILE A 188 -13.75 -11.45 -10.92
CA ILE A 188 -13.52 -11.18 -9.51
C ILE A 188 -14.80 -11.40 -8.70
N ASP A 189 -14.63 -11.59 -7.38
CA ASP A 189 -15.71 -11.49 -6.41
C ASP A 189 -16.15 -10.02 -6.28
N ILE A 190 -17.29 -9.71 -6.89
CA ILE A 190 -17.81 -8.33 -7.00
C ILE A 190 -18.21 -7.78 -5.64
N GLU A 191 -18.80 -8.59 -4.76
CA GLU A 191 -19.22 -8.16 -3.42
C GLU A 191 -17.99 -7.83 -2.57
N ARG A 192 -17.00 -8.71 -2.56
CA ARG A 192 -15.72 -8.46 -1.90
C ARG A 192 -15.06 -7.17 -2.41
N ARG A 193 -14.97 -6.98 -3.74
CA ARG A 193 -14.40 -5.77 -4.36
C ARG A 193 -15.18 -4.50 -3.97
N ALA A 194 -16.51 -4.56 -3.92
CA ALA A 194 -17.33 -3.43 -3.51
C ALA A 194 -17.02 -3.04 -2.05
N ASN A 195 -16.89 -4.02 -1.16
CA ASN A 195 -16.50 -3.78 0.23
C ASN A 195 -15.09 -3.18 0.33
N LEU A 196 -14.12 -3.73 -0.40
CA LEU A 196 -12.75 -3.18 -0.43
C LEU A 196 -12.71 -1.73 -0.92
N LYS A 197 -13.45 -1.40 -1.99
CA LYS A 197 -13.57 -0.03 -2.51
C LYS A 197 -14.14 0.92 -1.46
N ALA A 198 -15.17 0.49 -0.75
CA ALA A 198 -15.83 1.30 0.28
C ALA A 198 -14.91 1.54 1.48
N TYR A 199 -14.27 0.50 2.01
CA TYR A 199 -13.31 0.64 3.12
C TYR A 199 -12.06 1.45 2.71
N HIS A 200 -11.58 1.31 1.47
CA HIS A 200 -10.44 2.09 1.01
C HIS A 200 -10.79 3.58 0.90
N SER A 201 -11.95 3.90 0.36
CA SER A 201 -12.42 5.29 0.30
C SER A 201 -12.71 5.86 1.69
N ALA A 202 -13.28 5.06 2.60
CA ALA A 202 -13.44 5.44 4.00
C ALA A 202 -12.10 5.74 4.68
N THR A 203 -11.02 5.00 4.34
CA THR A 203 -9.67 5.24 4.88
C THR A 203 -9.15 6.63 4.53
N HIS A 204 -9.38 7.12 3.31
CA HIS A 204 -9.01 8.47 2.89
C HIS A 204 -9.80 9.55 3.63
N LEU A 205 -11.13 9.38 3.77
CA LEU A 205 -11.94 10.31 4.56
C LEU A 205 -11.53 10.29 6.04
N LEU A 206 -11.23 9.12 6.61
CA LEU A 206 -10.74 8.97 7.97
C LEU A 206 -9.41 9.68 8.17
N HIS A 207 -8.44 9.49 7.26
CA HIS A 207 -7.12 10.12 7.33
C HIS A 207 -7.24 11.65 7.42
N GLU A 208 -7.99 12.26 6.52
CA GLU A 208 -8.17 13.71 6.56
C GLU A 208 -9.01 14.17 7.76
N SER A 209 -10.00 13.40 8.21
CA SER A 209 -10.77 13.70 9.44
C SER A 209 -9.87 13.70 10.68
N LEU A 210 -8.96 12.71 10.79
CA LEU A 210 -7.94 12.66 11.83
C LEU A 210 -7.01 13.88 11.76
N ARG A 211 -6.56 14.28 10.57
CA ARG A 211 -5.70 15.45 10.37
C ARG A 211 -6.39 16.76 10.77
N ARG A 212 -7.66 16.94 10.41
CA ARG A 212 -8.44 18.14 10.76
C ARG A 212 -8.74 18.21 12.25
N THR A 213 -8.98 17.08 12.91
CA THR A 213 -9.35 17.02 14.33
C THR A 213 -8.11 17.06 15.23
N LEU A 214 -7.09 16.26 14.94
CA LEU A 214 -5.92 16.09 15.81
C LEU A 214 -4.72 16.95 15.41
N GLY A 215 -4.67 17.42 14.16
CA GLY A 215 -3.62 18.28 13.63
C GLY A 215 -2.84 17.70 12.46
N LYS A 216 -2.11 18.58 11.75
CA LYS A 216 -1.34 18.25 10.52
C LYS A 216 -0.17 17.28 10.74
N HIS A 217 0.22 17.01 11.98
CA HIS A 217 1.25 16.02 12.33
C HIS A 217 0.77 14.58 12.12
N VAL A 218 -0.55 14.36 11.97
CA VAL A 218 -1.11 13.04 11.65
C VAL A 218 -0.65 12.63 10.26
N MET A 219 0.12 11.54 10.21
CA MET A 219 0.62 10.94 8.97
C MET A 219 0.42 9.43 9.05
N GLN A 220 0.06 8.81 7.94
CA GLN A 220 -0.06 7.36 7.87
C GLN A 220 1.27 6.67 8.19
N LYS A 221 1.22 5.67 9.07
CA LYS A 221 2.33 4.77 9.40
C LYS A 221 2.04 3.33 8.96
N GLY A 222 0.77 3.00 8.73
CA GLY A 222 0.33 1.71 8.22
C GLY A 222 -1.16 1.73 7.90
N SER A 223 -1.60 0.81 7.06
CA SER A 223 -3.01 0.65 6.70
C SER A 223 -3.32 -0.82 6.42
N LEU A 224 -4.54 -1.22 6.71
CA LEU A 224 -5.14 -2.46 6.23
C LEU A 224 -6.56 -2.15 5.78
N VAL A 225 -6.86 -2.50 4.53
CA VAL A 225 -8.19 -2.44 3.95
C VAL A 225 -8.60 -3.86 3.61
N ALA A 226 -9.50 -4.41 4.43
CA ALA A 226 -10.07 -5.74 4.29
C ALA A 226 -11.57 -5.66 3.94
N PRO A 227 -12.21 -6.76 3.47
CA PRO A 227 -13.62 -6.69 3.06
C PRO A 227 -14.61 -6.51 4.23
N ASP A 228 -14.14 -6.70 5.46
CA ASP A 228 -14.92 -6.65 6.71
C ASP A 228 -14.55 -5.50 7.64
N ARG A 229 -13.42 -4.83 7.40
CA ARG A 229 -12.92 -3.73 8.23
C ARG A 229 -11.82 -2.92 7.56
N LEU A 230 -11.55 -1.75 8.12
CA LEU A 230 -10.28 -1.04 7.90
C LEU A 230 -9.51 -0.89 9.21
N ARG A 231 -8.18 -0.77 9.08
CA ARG A 231 -7.27 -0.41 10.15
C ARG A 231 -6.34 0.68 9.66
N PHE A 232 -6.16 1.71 10.47
CA PHE A 232 -5.31 2.84 10.12
C PHE A 232 -4.36 3.16 11.27
N ASP A 233 -3.06 3.10 11.01
CA ASP A 233 -1.99 3.41 11.93
C ASP A 233 -1.39 4.77 11.56
N PHE A 234 -1.24 5.67 12.53
CA PHE A 234 -0.82 7.04 12.26
C PHE A 234 -0.02 7.65 13.41
N SER A 235 0.76 8.69 13.09
CA SER A 235 1.54 9.43 14.07
C SER A 235 0.65 10.30 14.96
N HIS A 236 0.61 9.97 16.25
CA HIS A 236 -0.03 10.79 17.29
C HIS A 236 0.44 10.35 18.69
N MET A 237 0.74 11.32 19.56
CA MET A 237 1.38 11.05 20.85
C MET A 237 0.37 10.71 21.95
N LYS A 238 -0.84 11.25 21.87
CA LYS A 238 -1.87 11.13 22.94
C LYS A 238 -2.96 10.13 22.58
N PRO A 239 -3.66 9.53 23.55
CA PRO A 239 -4.93 8.87 23.29
C PRO A 239 -5.94 9.85 22.65
N ILE A 240 -6.76 9.36 21.73
CA ILE A 240 -7.86 10.14 21.16
C ILE A 240 -8.98 10.13 22.19
N THR A 241 -9.57 11.29 22.50
CA THR A 241 -10.70 11.34 23.41
C THR A 241 -12.01 10.86 22.74
N ASN A 242 -13.03 10.57 23.51
CA ASN A 242 -14.31 10.14 22.96
C ASN A 242 -14.95 11.26 22.10
N GLU A 243 -14.82 12.52 22.52
CA GLU A 243 -15.31 13.68 21.79
C GLU A 243 -14.58 13.88 20.45
N GLU A 244 -13.26 13.63 20.44
CA GLU A 244 -12.48 13.66 19.20
C GLU A 244 -12.90 12.52 18.26
N LEU A 245 -13.11 11.29 18.78
CA LEU A 245 -13.60 10.16 17.97
C LEU A 245 -15.00 10.42 17.39
N GLU A 246 -15.92 10.97 18.18
CA GLU A 246 -17.25 11.37 17.70
C GLU A 246 -17.16 12.44 16.61
N THR A 247 -16.27 13.40 16.76
CA THR A 247 -16.01 14.43 15.74
C THR A 247 -15.47 13.84 14.46
N ILE A 248 -14.52 12.91 14.56
CA ILE A 248 -13.92 12.20 13.41
C ILE A 248 -14.99 11.38 12.68
N ASP A 249 -15.76 10.56 13.41
CA ASP A 249 -16.83 9.74 12.84
C ASP A 249 -17.90 10.62 12.16
N LYS A 250 -18.25 11.75 12.80
CA LYS A 250 -19.19 12.71 12.23
C LYS A 250 -18.68 13.30 10.93
N LEU A 251 -17.41 13.74 10.88
CA LEU A 251 -16.80 14.30 9.66
C LEU A 251 -16.84 13.30 8.51
N VAL A 252 -16.41 12.06 8.75
CA VAL A 252 -16.48 11.01 7.72
C VAL A 252 -17.90 10.83 7.22
N ASN A 253 -18.87 10.67 8.14
CA ASN A 253 -20.26 10.44 7.77
C ASN A 253 -20.94 11.65 7.09
N ASP A 254 -20.52 12.87 7.38
CA ASP A 254 -21.02 14.06 6.69
C ASP A 254 -20.59 14.04 5.19
N TYR A 255 -19.34 13.64 4.88
CA TYR A 255 -18.90 13.47 3.49
C TYR A 255 -19.51 12.26 2.80
N VAL A 256 -19.79 11.17 3.53
CA VAL A 256 -20.58 10.05 3.01
C VAL A 256 -21.98 10.51 2.61
N LYS A 257 -22.67 11.27 3.49
CA LYS A 257 -24.02 11.79 3.22
C LYS A 257 -24.08 12.78 2.06
N ASN A 258 -23.02 13.58 1.88
CA ASN A 258 -22.93 14.54 0.78
C ASN A 258 -22.85 13.85 -0.59
N ASN A 259 -22.53 12.58 -0.64
CA ASN A 259 -22.55 11.72 -1.83
C ASN A 259 -21.91 12.36 -3.06
N THR A 260 -20.69 12.83 -2.92
CA THR A 260 -19.93 13.48 -4.01
C THR A 260 -19.12 12.48 -4.80
N GLU A 261 -18.87 12.78 -6.08
CA GLU A 261 -18.05 11.96 -6.96
C GLU A 261 -16.60 11.85 -6.45
N VAL A 262 -16.05 10.65 -6.54
CA VAL A 262 -14.64 10.35 -6.30
C VAL A 262 -13.89 10.45 -7.63
N THR A 263 -13.01 11.43 -7.75
CA THR A 263 -12.27 11.69 -8.98
C THR A 263 -10.88 11.09 -8.95
N THR A 264 -10.42 10.64 -10.11
CA THR A 264 -9.06 10.12 -10.29
C THR A 264 -8.37 10.88 -11.41
N ARG A 265 -7.10 11.26 -11.20
CA ARG A 265 -6.27 11.92 -12.22
C ARG A 265 -4.88 11.31 -12.21
N ILE A 266 -4.30 11.17 -13.40
CA ILE A 266 -2.89 10.77 -13.57
C ILE A 266 -2.09 12.04 -13.83
N MET A 267 -1.00 12.21 -13.09
CA MET A 267 -0.10 13.36 -13.24
C MET A 267 1.29 13.04 -12.70
N THR A 268 2.26 13.92 -12.92
CA THR A 268 3.59 13.77 -12.32
C THR A 268 3.53 13.94 -10.80
N PRO A 269 4.42 13.29 -10.02
CA PRO A 269 4.47 13.45 -8.56
C PRO A 269 4.58 14.93 -8.13
N LYS A 270 5.39 15.72 -8.86
CA LYS A 270 5.55 17.15 -8.61
C LYS A 270 4.23 17.91 -8.75
N ALA A 271 3.50 17.71 -9.84
CA ALA A 271 2.21 18.35 -10.08
C ALA A 271 1.15 17.93 -9.04
N ALA A 272 1.20 16.68 -8.55
CA ALA A 272 0.32 16.20 -7.51
C ALA A 272 0.55 16.94 -6.18
N ILE A 273 1.81 17.08 -5.76
CA ILE A 273 2.19 17.78 -4.52
C ILE A 273 1.83 19.27 -4.62
N GLU A 274 2.11 19.93 -5.75
CA GLU A 274 1.74 21.33 -6.00
C GLU A 274 0.21 21.58 -5.91
N LYS A 275 -0.60 20.55 -6.21
CA LYS A 275 -2.05 20.57 -6.05
C LYS A 275 -2.52 20.16 -4.65
N GLY A 276 -1.59 19.98 -3.69
CA GLY A 276 -1.88 19.66 -2.30
C GLY A 276 -2.18 18.18 -2.04
N ALA A 277 -1.85 17.28 -2.97
CA ALA A 277 -2.00 15.86 -2.74
C ALA A 277 -1.03 15.38 -1.64
N LEU A 278 -1.56 14.59 -0.69
CA LEU A 278 -0.74 13.93 0.30
C LEU A 278 0.02 12.77 -0.38
N ALA A 279 1.32 12.76 -0.20
CA ALA A 279 2.23 11.71 -0.64
C ALA A 279 2.78 10.97 0.57
N PHE A 280 2.94 9.66 0.48
CA PHE A 280 3.55 8.88 1.56
C PHE A 280 5.07 9.07 1.55
N PHE A 281 5.64 9.35 2.73
CA PHE A 281 7.08 9.50 2.89
C PHE A 281 7.79 8.17 2.66
N GLY A 282 8.84 8.20 1.81
CA GLY A 282 9.71 7.03 1.56
C GLY A 282 9.26 6.13 0.41
N GLU A 283 8.13 6.36 -0.24
CA GLU A 283 7.78 5.67 -1.46
C GLU A 283 8.49 6.28 -2.67
N LYS A 284 9.02 5.41 -3.53
CA LYS A 284 9.57 5.82 -4.84
C LYS A 284 8.43 5.82 -5.85
N TYR A 285 8.03 6.99 -6.25
CA TYR A 285 7.01 7.18 -7.29
C TYR A 285 7.66 7.11 -8.69
N GLY A 286 6.95 6.53 -9.65
CA GLY A 286 7.33 6.56 -11.06
C GLY A 286 7.18 7.95 -11.68
N GLU A 287 7.29 8.04 -13.01
CA GLU A 287 7.11 9.30 -13.74
C GLU A 287 5.69 9.85 -13.60
N GLU A 288 4.71 8.96 -13.46
CA GLU A 288 3.30 9.29 -13.26
C GLU A 288 2.74 8.62 -12.01
N VAL A 289 1.83 9.32 -11.34
CA VAL A 289 1.11 8.86 -10.15
C VAL A 289 -0.39 9.05 -10.32
N ARG A 290 -1.14 8.16 -9.71
CA ARG A 290 -2.59 8.24 -9.62
C ARG A 290 -2.96 9.04 -8.38
N VAL A 291 -3.69 10.14 -8.58
CA VAL A 291 -4.21 11.03 -7.53
C VAL A 291 -5.71 10.80 -7.39
N VAL A 292 -6.15 10.45 -6.20
CA VAL A 292 -7.56 10.25 -5.84
C VAL A 292 -8.02 11.41 -5.00
N SER A 293 -9.13 12.04 -5.39
CA SER A 293 -9.74 13.16 -4.65
C SER A 293 -11.21 12.85 -4.35
N MET A 294 -11.65 13.15 -3.14
CA MET A 294 -13.01 12.90 -2.68
C MET A 294 -13.49 13.91 -1.66
N GLY A 295 -14.83 14.00 -1.47
CA GLY A 295 -15.45 14.97 -0.59
C GLY A 295 -15.34 16.40 -1.14
N LYS A 296 -16.03 16.70 -2.24
CA LYS A 296 -15.95 18.02 -2.90
C LYS A 296 -16.37 19.17 -1.97
N GLU A 297 -15.49 20.16 -1.82
CA GLU A 297 -15.68 21.41 -1.08
C GLU A 297 -15.46 22.59 -2.05
N LYS A 298 -16.50 23.31 -2.47
CA LYS A 298 -16.40 24.44 -3.40
C LYS A 298 -15.36 24.21 -4.52
N GLU A 299 -14.18 24.83 -4.41
CA GLU A 299 -13.06 24.72 -5.38
C GLU A 299 -12.03 23.63 -5.03
N ALA A 300 -12.18 22.94 -3.90
CA ALA A 300 -11.22 21.94 -3.37
C ALA A 300 -11.90 20.60 -3.11
N TYR A 301 -11.11 19.67 -2.61
CA TYR A 301 -11.58 18.39 -2.10
C TYR A 301 -11.19 18.23 -0.63
N PHE A 302 -12.01 17.52 0.12
CA PHE A 302 -11.72 17.18 1.52
C PHE A 302 -10.44 16.36 1.63
N SER A 303 -10.34 15.27 0.87
CA SER A 303 -9.14 14.45 0.78
C SER A 303 -8.61 14.41 -0.65
N THR A 304 -7.29 14.57 -0.81
CA THR A 304 -6.57 14.39 -2.07
C THR A 304 -5.26 13.69 -1.78
N GLU A 305 -5.08 12.46 -2.29
CA GLU A 305 -3.95 11.60 -1.95
C GLU A 305 -3.42 10.84 -3.17
N LEU A 306 -2.12 10.53 -3.17
CA LEU A 306 -1.52 9.58 -4.10
C LEU A 306 -1.97 8.17 -3.72
N CYS A 307 -2.75 7.52 -4.60
CA CYS A 307 -3.30 6.20 -4.29
C CYS A 307 -3.50 5.32 -5.53
N GLY A 308 -2.89 4.13 -5.53
CA GLY A 308 -3.07 3.10 -6.55
C GLY A 308 -4.20 2.11 -6.27
N GLY A 309 -4.96 2.28 -5.19
CA GLY A 309 -6.03 1.38 -4.78
C GLY A 309 -7.33 1.52 -5.58
N THR A 310 -8.29 0.68 -5.27
CA THR A 310 -9.63 0.75 -5.87
C THR A 310 -10.59 1.51 -4.97
N HIS A 311 -11.44 2.37 -5.55
CA HIS A 311 -12.34 3.26 -4.83
C HIS A 311 -13.77 3.18 -5.32
N VAL A 312 -14.70 3.65 -4.50
CA VAL A 312 -16.11 3.85 -4.87
C VAL A 312 -16.23 4.97 -5.91
N LYS A 313 -17.35 5.00 -6.62
CA LYS A 313 -17.63 6.08 -7.58
C LYS A 313 -18.09 7.35 -6.88
N ASN A 314 -18.89 7.20 -5.82
CA ASN A 314 -19.40 8.31 -5.02
C ASN A 314 -19.14 8.03 -3.54
N THR A 315 -18.95 9.06 -2.73
CA THR A 315 -18.71 8.90 -1.29
C THR A 315 -19.89 8.26 -0.55
N GLY A 316 -21.11 8.37 -1.07
CA GLY A 316 -22.31 7.71 -0.52
C GLY A 316 -22.24 6.17 -0.59
N ASP A 317 -21.50 5.61 -1.56
CA ASP A 317 -21.32 4.15 -1.70
C ASP A 317 -20.49 3.55 -0.54
N ILE A 318 -19.88 4.38 0.30
CA ILE A 318 -19.14 3.93 1.49
C ILE A 318 -20.08 3.30 2.53
N GLY A 319 -21.29 3.83 2.72
CA GLY A 319 -22.18 3.44 3.79
C GLY A 319 -21.83 4.12 5.13
N LYS A 320 -22.59 3.81 6.18
CA LYS A 320 -22.40 4.43 7.49
C LYS A 320 -21.10 3.95 8.14
N PHE A 321 -20.23 4.89 8.48
CA PHE A 321 -18.91 4.64 9.06
C PHE A 321 -18.93 4.74 10.58
N LYS A 322 -18.15 3.88 11.27
CA LYS A 322 -17.97 3.92 12.72
C LYS A 322 -16.59 3.43 13.13
N THR A 323 -15.86 4.24 13.89
CA THR A 323 -14.66 3.80 14.61
C THR A 323 -15.06 2.89 15.77
N VAL A 324 -14.47 1.68 15.84
CA VAL A 324 -14.82 0.65 16.83
C VAL A 324 -13.73 0.40 17.85
N SER A 325 -12.48 0.73 17.54
CA SER A 325 -11.38 0.59 18.48
C SER A 325 -10.28 1.63 18.26
N GLN A 326 -9.53 1.92 19.33
CA GLN A 326 -8.26 2.63 19.25
C GLN A 326 -7.24 2.01 20.20
N SER A 327 -5.97 2.03 19.80
CA SER A 327 -4.87 1.53 20.61
C SER A 327 -3.56 2.25 20.31
N SER A 328 -2.57 2.11 21.19
CA SER A 328 -1.18 2.47 20.91
C SER A 328 -0.44 1.23 20.44
N ILE A 329 0.31 1.32 19.35
CA ILE A 329 1.08 0.19 18.79
C ILE A 329 2.59 0.37 18.92
N ALA A 330 3.03 1.62 19.03
CA ALA A 330 4.42 2.01 19.27
C ALA A 330 4.47 3.41 19.88
N ALA A 331 5.64 3.84 20.31
CA ALA A 331 5.84 5.21 20.78
C ALA A 331 5.49 6.20 19.66
N GLY A 332 4.50 7.09 19.93
CA GLY A 332 4.04 8.09 18.97
C GLY A 332 3.22 7.53 17.79
N VAL A 333 2.80 6.26 17.81
CA VAL A 333 1.96 5.67 16.78
C VAL A 333 0.66 5.12 17.39
N ARG A 334 -0.46 5.64 16.89
CA ARG A 334 -1.81 5.21 17.26
C ARG A 334 -2.42 4.38 16.15
N ARG A 335 -3.32 3.50 16.54
CA ARG A 335 -4.14 2.65 15.65
C ARG A 335 -5.60 2.93 15.90
N VAL A 336 -6.37 3.04 14.84
CA VAL A 336 -7.82 2.96 14.86
C VAL A 336 -8.30 1.84 13.93
N GLU A 337 -9.37 1.18 14.34
CA GLU A 337 -10.10 0.25 13.48
C GLU A 337 -11.53 0.76 13.31
N ALA A 338 -12.07 0.59 12.11
CA ALA A 338 -13.41 1.06 11.81
C ALA A 338 -14.17 0.04 10.95
N LEU A 339 -15.49 0.06 11.12
CA LEU A 339 -16.47 -0.72 10.38
C LEU A 339 -17.37 0.22 9.59
N ARG A 340 -18.10 -0.34 8.64
CA ARG A 340 -19.19 0.30 7.92
C ARG A 340 -20.39 -0.64 7.83
N ASP A 341 -21.57 -0.05 7.75
CA ASP A 341 -22.84 -0.77 7.48
C ASP A 341 -23.07 -0.87 5.98
#